data_dcd7b1c9b21ae4012bf9a814ce039711
#
_entry.id   dcd7b1c9b21ae4012bf9a814ce039711
#
_cell.length_a   1.000
_cell.length_b   1.000
_cell.length_c   1.000
_cell.angle_alpha   90.00
_cell.angle_beta   90.00
_cell.angle_gamma   90.00
#
_symmetry.space_group_name_H-M   'P 1'
#
loop_
_entity.id
_entity.type
_entity.pdbx_description
1 polymer ?
#
loop_
_entity_poly.entity_id
_entity_poly.type
_entity_poly.pdbx_seq_one_letter_code
_entity_poly.pdbx_strand_id
1 'polypeptide(L)'
;MAFTGNFMCTSFKQELMEAKHNFLASGGDTFKLALYDNNASFTAATTDYTSTNEVGNSGTYAAGGGALTNVNPSQPSTTVAITSFGVLTFTSATITARGALIYNTTAGAGTGTTDSV
;
A
#
# COMPACT_ATOMS: atom_id res chain seq x y z
N MET A 1 -6.39 18.90 -4.83
CA MET A 1 -6.18 18.35 -6.19
C MET A 1 -5.63 16.94 -6.07
N ALA A 2 -6.16 16.04 -6.84
CA ALA A 2 -5.71 14.65 -6.80
C ALA A 2 -4.29 14.49 -7.34
N PHE A 3 -3.58 13.55 -6.80
CA PHE A 3 -2.32 13.08 -7.34
C PHE A 3 -2.52 12.42 -8.71
N THR A 4 -1.44 12.37 -9.50
CA THR A 4 -1.45 11.78 -10.86
C THR A 4 -0.31 10.78 -11.01
N GLY A 5 -0.52 9.74 -11.83
CA GLY A 5 0.47 8.70 -12.09
C GLY A 5 0.66 7.73 -10.93
N ASN A 6 1.68 6.91 -11.05
CA ASN A 6 2.10 5.94 -10.05
C ASN A 6 3.52 6.26 -9.60
N PHE A 7 3.79 6.07 -8.32
CA PHE A 7 5.12 6.32 -7.75
C PHE A 7 5.35 5.44 -6.52
N MET A 8 6.60 5.22 -6.20
CA MET A 8 7.02 4.71 -4.89
C MET A 8 7.41 5.87 -3.99
N CYS A 9 7.03 5.79 -2.72
CA CYS A 9 7.42 6.80 -1.74
C CYS A 9 8.93 6.78 -1.52
N THR A 10 9.53 7.94 -1.33
CA THR A 10 10.99 8.05 -1.15
C THR A 10 11.45 7.40 0.15
N SER A 11 10.65 7.53 1.23
CA SER A 11 10.90 6.83 2.50
C SER A 11 10.94 5.32 2.30
N PHE A 12 9.98 4.76 1.57
CA PHE A 12 9.95 3.33 1.26
C PHE A 12 11.22 2.85 0.55
N LYS A 13 11.73 3.62 -0.41
CA LYS A 13 12.97 3.27 -1.12
C LYS A 13 14.18 3.20 -0.19
N GLN A 14 14.27 4.13 0.76
CA GLN A 14 15.31 4.09 1.79
C GLN A 14 15.14 2.88 2.70
N GLU A 15 13.93 2.65 3.16
CA GLU A 15 13.58 1.55 4.07
C GLU A 15 13.79 0.17 3.46
N LEU A 16 13.62 0.04 2.13
CA LEU A 16 14.02 -1.19 1.41
C LEU A 16 15.51 -1.46 1.55
N MET A 17 16.35 -0.44 1.41
CA MET A 17 17.80 -0.58 1.57
C MET A 17 18.20 -0.89 3.02
N GLU A 18 17.37 -0.51 3.97
CA GLU A 18 17.53 -0.81 5.39
C GLU A 18 16.95 -2.18 5.80
N ALA A 19 16.39 -2.94 4.83
CA ALA A 19 15.72 -4.23 5.04
C ALA A 19 14.53 -4.16 6.01
N LYS A 20 13.78 -3.07 5.98
CA LYS A 20 12.63 -2.85 6.88
C LYS A 20 11.29 -3.36 6.36
N HIS A 21 11.20 -3.67 5.07
CA HIS A 21 9.98 -4.22 4.46
C HIS A 21 10.23 -5.65 4.00
N ASN A 22 9.39 -6.56 4.43
CA ASN A 22 9.49 -7.98 4.10
C ASN A 22 8.23 -8.44 3.36
N PHE A 23 8.35 -8.73 2.08
CA PHE A 23 7.26 -9.13 1.19
C PHE A 23 7.02 -10.64 1.12
N LEU A 24 7.66 -11.45 1.96
CA LEU A 24 7.44 -12.89 1.96
C LEU A 24 6.00 -13.26 2.32
N ALA A 25 5.47 -14.29 1.67
CA ALA A 25 4.13 -14.80 1.93
C ALA A 25 4.02 -15.44 3.33
N SER A 26 5.11 -16.02 3.83
CA SER A 26 5.18 -16.57 5.18
C SER A 26 6.27 -15.87 5.97
N GLY A 27 5.89 -15.33 7.13
CA GLY A 27 6.80 -14.56 7.97
C GLY A 27 7.10 -13.14 7.47
N GLY A 28 6.45 -12.70 6.40
CA GLY A 28 6.56 -11.35 5.89
C GLY A 28 5.68 -10.36 6.63
N ASP A 29 5.77 -9.10 6.23
CA ASP A 29 4.99 -8.01 6.79
C ASP A 29 3.54 -8.04 6.35
N THR A 30 2.68 -7.33 7.06
CA THR A 30 1.28 -7.14 6.70
C THR A 30 1.11 -5.82 5.99
N PHE A 31 0.64 -5.86 4.75
CA PHE A 31 0.36 -4.68 3.93
C PHE A 31 -1.15 -4.50 3.78
N LYS A 32 -1.56 -3.25 3.65
CA LYS A 32 -2.94 -2.86 3.33
C LYS A 32 -2.99 -1.93 2.15
N LEU A 33 -4.15 -1.91 1.48
CA LEU A 33 -4.46 -0.97 0.41
C LEU A 33 -5.69 -0.17 0.80
N ALA A 34 -5.52 1.15 0.89
CA ALA A 34 -6.61 2.09 1.15
C ALA A 34 -6.95 2.87 -0.12
N LEU A 35 -8.22 3.20 -0.30
CA LEU A 35 -8.74 3.93 -1.45
C LEU A 35 -9.05 5.38 -1.08
N TYR A 36 -8.79 6.29 -2.01
CA TYR A 36 -8.91 7.74 -1.78
C TYR A 36 -9.70 8.44 -2.88
N ASP A 37 -10.41 9.47 -2.46
CA ASP A 37 -11.19 10.30 -3.36
C ASP A 37 -10.30 11.32 -4.12
N ASN A 38 -10.95 12.18 -4.91
CA ASN A 38 -10.26 13.16 -5.75
C ASN A 38 -9.62 14.32 -4.98
N ASN A 39 -9.85 14.43 -3.67
CA ASN A 39 -9.27 15.48 -2.84
C ASN A 39 -7.96 15.04 -2.16
N ALA A 40 -7.65 13.76 -2.19
CA ALA A 40 -6.40 13.26 -1.66
C ALA A 40 -5.19 13.79 -2.44
N SER A 41 -4.10 14.05 -1.74
CA SER A 41 -2.86 14.56 -2.33
C SER A 41 -1.68 13.74 -1.84
N PHE A 42 -1.26 12.78 -2.64
CA PHE A 42 -0.07 11.96 -2.40
C PHE A 42 1.05 12.32 -3.36
N THR A 43 2.26 12.27 -2.88
CA THR A 43 3.49 12.51 -3.66
C THR A 43 4.55 11.48 -3.26
N ALA A 44 5.67 11.47 -3.94
CA ALA A 44 6.81 10.65 -3.54
C ALA A 44 7.35 10.99 -2.13
N ALA A 45 6.97 12.13 -1.58
CA ALA A 45 7.33 12.54 -0.22
C ALA A 45 6.33 12.04 0.85
N THR A 46 5.28 11.34 0.48
CA THR A 46 4.33 10.75 1.42
C THR A 46 5.05 9.67 2.25
N THR A 47 4.90 9.71 3.57
CA THR A 47 5.58 8.79 4.48
C THR A 47 4.67 7.78 5.15
N ASP A 48 3.39 8.15 5.34
CA ASP A 48 2.47 7.36 6.14
C ASP A 48 1.06 7.32 5.55
N TYR A 49 0.29 6.33 5.98
CA TYR A 49 -1.15 6.32 5.77
C TYR A 49 -1.82 7.49 6.50
N THR A 50 -2.84 8.03 5.87
CA THR A 50 -3.75 9.00 6.49
C THR A 50 -5.19 8.66 6.14
N SER A 51 -6.11 8.88 7.07
CA SER A 51 -7.55 8.75 6.82
C SER A 51 -8.14 9.97 6.12
N THR A 52 -7.38 11.03 5.95
CA THR A 52 -7.85 12.26 5.28
C THR A 52 -8.14 11.97 3.80
N ASN A 53 -9.36 12.24 3.38
CA ASN A 53 -9.84 11.98 2.02
C ASN A 53 -9.84 10.50 1.60
N GLU A 54 -9.78 9.58 2.57
CA GLU A 54 -10.07 8.18 2.31
C GLU A 54 -11.57 8.01 2.02
N VAL A 55 -11.91 7.09 1.12
CA VAL A 55 -13.32 6.77 0.84
C VAL A 55 -14.00 6.16 2.06
N GLY A 56 -15.28 6.43 2.22
CA GLY A 56 -16.06 5.91 3.35
C GLY A 56 -16.32 4.40 3.26
N ASN A 57 -16.75 3.83 4.38
CA ASN A 57 -17.14 2.42 4.45
C ASN A 57 -18.23 2.10 3.43
N SER A 58 -18.09 1.01 2.68
CA SER A 58 -19.09 0.55 1.73
C SER A 58 -18.89 -0.93 1.44
N GLY A 59 -19.94 -1.74 1.64
CA GLY A 59 -19.83 -3.18 1.48
C GLY A 59 -18.73 -3.75 2.38
N THR A 60 -17.81 -4.50 1.80
CA THR A 60 -16.67 -5.06 2.53
C THR A 60 -15.48 -4.10 2.66
N TYR A 61 -15.57 -2.88 2.10
CA TYR A 61 -14.57 -1.86 2.33
C TYR A 61 -14.79 -1.18 3.68
N ALA A 62 -13.79 -1.20 4.53
CA ALA A 62 -13.78 -0.46 5.78
C ALA A 62 -12.61 0.54 5.79
N ALA A 63 -12.76 1.63 6.53
CA ALA A 63 -11.69 2.63 6.71
C ALA A 63 -10.38 1.95 7.15
N GLY A 64 -9.28 2.36 6.55
CA GLY A 64 -8.00 1.68 6.65
C GLY A 64 -7.73 0.72 5.49
N GLY A 65 -8.75 0.41 4.69
CA GLY A 65 -8.63 -0.44 3.51
C GLY A 65 -8.61 -1.93 3.80
N GLY A 66 -8.23 -2.71 2.81
CA GLY A 66 -8.17 -4.16 2.86
C GLY A 66 -6.74 -4.69 3.00
N ALA A 67 -6.61 -5.82 3.70
CA ALA A 67 -5.34 -6.52 3.80
C ALA A 67 -4.95 -7.14 2.45
N LEU A 68 -3.70 -6.96 2.08
CA LEU A 68 -3.12 -7.57 0.90
C LEU A 68 -2.53 -8.94 1.24
N THR A 69 -2.62 -9.88 0.30
CA THR A 69 -2.00 -11.18 0.44
C THR A 69 -0.64 -11.16 -0.27
N ASN A 70 0.43 -11.31 0.49
CA ASN A 70 1.77 -11.32 -0.09
C ASN A 70 1.97 -12.53 -0.99
N VAL A 71 2.63 -12.31 -2.10
CA VAL A 71 3.18 -13.36 -2.98
C VAL A 71 4.70 -13.27 -2.87
N ASN A 72 5.36 -14.41 -2.71
CA ASN A 72 6.82 -14.40 -2.56
C ASN A 72 7.47 -13.65 -3.72
N PRO A 73 8.41 -12.73 -3.43
CA PRO A 73 9.20 -12.10 -4.47
C PRO A 73 9.87 -13.13 -5.36
N SER A 74 9.95 -12.86 -6.64
CA SER A 74 10.53 -13.78 -7.62
C SER A 74 11.39 -13.04 -8.64
N GLN A 75 12.18 -13.80 -9.38
CA GLN A 75 13.06 -13.30 -10.42
C GLN A 75 12.67 -13.94 -11.75
N PRO A 76 11.71 -13.35 -12.49
CA PRO A 76 11.24 -13.93 -13.76
C PRO A 76 12.27 -13.88 -14.89
N SER A 77 13.32 -13.08 -14.74
CA SER A 77 14.44 -13.05 -15.69
C SER A 77 15.75 -12.68 -14.96
N THR A 78 16.87 -12.75 -15.65
CA THR A 78 18.19 -12.43 -15.10
C THR A 78 18.37 -10.96 -14.68
N THR A 79 17.48 -10.09 -15.15
CA THR A 79 17.59 -8.62 -14.92
C THR A 79 16.37 -8.04 -14.21
N VAL A 80 15.37 -8.87 -13.89
CA VAL A 80 14.11 -8.40 -13.30
C VAL A 80 13.78 -9.21 -12.05
N ALA A 81 13.54 -8.49 -10.96
CA ALA A 81 12.93 -9.04 -9.75
C ALA A 81 11.59 -8.35 -9.52
N ILE A 82 10.60 -9.09 -9.09
CA ILE A 82 9.25 -8.59 -8.84
C ILE A 82 8.76 -8.97 -7.46
N THR A 83 7.91 -8.12 -6.90
CA THR A 83 6.99 -8.46 -5.83
C THR A 83 5.57 -8.17 -6.27
N SER A 84 4.62 -8.92 -5.76
CA SER A 84 3.21 -8.73 -6.08
C SER A 84 2.34 -9.13 -4.90
N PHE A 85 1.05 -8.82 -5.03
CA PHE A 85 0.04 -9.25 -4.06
C PHE A 85 -1.04 -10.05 -4.77
N GLY A 86 -1.73 -10.92 -4.01
CA GLY A 86 -2.92 -11.59 -4.49
C GLY A 86 -4.05 -10.59 -4.78
N VAL A 87 -5.07 -11.05 -5.49
CA VAL A 87 -6.22 -10.20 -5.82
C VAL A 87 -6.96 -9.78 -4.54
N LEU A 88 -7.19 -8.49 -4.40
CA LEU A 88 -8.03 -7.91 -3.34
C LEU A 88 -9.35 -7.45 -3.95
N THR A 89 -10.46 -7.94 -3.39
CA THR A 89 -11.80 -7.62 -3.87
C THR A 89 -12.64 -7.03 -2.74
N PHE A 90 -13.32 -5.91 -3.02
CA PHE A 90 -14.34 -5.35 -2.15
C PHE A 90 -15.71 -5.63 -2.74
N THR A 91 -16.50 -6.49 -2.06
CA THR A 91 -17.82 -6.90 -2.53
C THR A 91 -18.92 -6.01 -1.97
N SER A 92 -20.05 -5.91 -2.70
CA SER A 92 -21.20 -5.10 -2.32
C SER A 92 -20.84 -3.64 -2.01
N ALA A 93 -19.76 -3.15 -2.61
CA ALA A 93 -19.26 -1.80 -2.40
C ALA A 93 -19.70 -0.86 -3.52
N THR A 94 -20.10 0.35 -3.14
CA THR A 94 -20.36 1.46 -4.07
C THR A 94 -19.36 2.56 -3.73
N ILE A 95 -18.24 2.61 -4.44
CA ILE A 95 -17.12 3.48 -4.15
C ILE A 95 -16.72 4.24 -5.41
N THR A 96 -16.49 5.54 -5.25
CA THR A 96 -15.79 6.35 -6.25
C THR A 96 -14.42 6.71 -5.69
N ALA A 97 -13.38 6.09 -6.22
CA ALA A 97 -12.02 6.34 -5.82
C ALA A 97 -11.19 6.91 -6.97
N ARG A 98 -10.28 7.83 -6.66
CA ARG A 98 -9.32 8.41 -7.61
C ARG A 98 -8.01 7.64 -7.60
N GLY A 99 -7.63 7.09 -6.46
CA GLY A 99 -6.37 6.37 -6.32
C GLY A 99 -6.32 5.52 -5.07
N ALA A 100 -5.18 4.90 -4.86
CA ALA A 100 -4.92 3.99 -3.75
C ALA A 100 -3.53 4.23 -3.15
N LEU A 101 -3.41 3.94 -1.87
CA LEU A 101 -2.15 3.89 -1.15
C LEU A 101 -1.96 2.48 -0.60
N ILE A 102 -0.79 1.89 -0.86
CA ILE A 102 -0.33 0.68 -0.17
C ILE A 102 0.54 1.12 1.01
N TYR A 103 0.34 0.52 2.16
CA TYR A 103 1.12 0.82 3.35
C TYR A 103 1.36 -0.43 4.20
N ASN A 104 2.47 -0.41 4.94
CA ASN A 104 2.88 -1.51 5.81
C ASN A 104 2.36 -1.27 7.23
N THR A 105 1.67 -2.25 7.80
CA THR A 105 1.11 -2.16 9.15
C THR A 105 1.93 -2.90 10.19
N THR A 106 3.06 -3.49 9.80
CA THR A 106 3.92 -4.24 10.72
C THR A 106 4.76 -3.30 11.56
N ALA A 107 4.70 -3.45 12.87
CA ALA A 107 5.50 -2.64 13.79
C ALA A 107 7.00 -2.82 13.53
N GLY A 108 7.73 -1.71 13.44
CA GLY A 108 9.16 -1.69 13.16
C GLY A 108 9.54 -1.73 11.68
N ALA A 109 8.55 -1.81 10.79
CA ALA A 109 8.77 -1.55 9.38
C ALA A 109 8.77 -0.02 9.18
N GLY A 110 9.84 0.53 8.72
CA GLY A 110 9.97 1.97 8.55
C GLY A 110 9.98 2.75 9.86
N THR A 111 9.25 3.86 9.91
CA THR A 111 9.22 4.79 11.04
C THR A 111 8.06 4.55 12.00
N GLY A 112 7.14 3.63 11.69
CA GLY A 112 5.95 3.41 12.51
C GLY A 112 5.25 2.10 12.23
N THR A 113 3.93 2.17 12.17
CA THR A 113 3.06 1.02 11.86
C THR A 113 2.13 1.30 10.68
N THR A 114 2.38 2.36 9.94
CA THR A 114 1.54 2.79 8.82
C THR A 114 2.36 3.36 7.66
N ASP A 115 3.60 2.87 7.51
CA ASP A 115 4.55 3.39 6.53
C ASP A 115 4.08 3.16 5.09
N SER A 116 4.04 4.23 4.30
CA SER A 116 3.64 4.17 2.89
C SER A 116 4.67 3.42 2.03
N VAL A 117 4.17 2.74 1.01
CA VAL A 117 4.97 1.95 0.07
C VAL A 117 5.03 2.60 -1.30
#